data_1b3f4e3693524ee18df7d4c2053f7b20
#
_entry.id   1b3f4e3693524ee18df7d4c2053f7b20
#
_cell.length_a   1.000
_cell.length_b   1.000
_cell.length_c   1.000
_cell.angle_alpha   90.00
_cell.angle_beta   90.00
_cell.angle_gamma   90.00
#
_symmetry.space_group_name_H-M   'P 1'
#
loop_
_entity.id
_entity.type
_entity.pdbx_description
1 polymer ?
#
loop_
_entity_poly.entity_id
_entity_poly.type
_entity_poly.pdbx_seq_one_letter_code
_entity_poly.pdbx_strand_id
1 'polypeptide(L)'
;LLIHAGWSGIKSRYKNYWKVTIIKHKNSPKINMNDKSYNENIYYYEGSVYCLNVSTEIFMVRRNGKSVWTGNSRGSNGPIVMLTRQPSEGRARSGGLRLGEMERDCFIAHGTSNFLAERMLHVSDNYRIFVCKKCGMHANVNTDKNIYSCKYCNNNTDIAQVRMPYAFKLLNQELYTMNIMMRYICN
;
A
#
# COMPACT_ATOMS: atom_id res chain seq x y z
N LEU A 1 18.67 5.86 -24.82
CA LEU A 1 20.15 5.76 -24.80
C LEU A 1 20.77 6.56 -23.64
N LEU A 2 20.45 7.85 -23.47
CA LEU A 2 21.01 8.68 -22.37
C LEU A 2 20.69 8.12 -20.97
N ILE A 3 19.50 7.59 -20.79
CA ILE A 3 19.01 7.02 -19.52
C ILE A 3 19.79 5.75 -19.16
N HIS A 4 20.08 4.88 -20.15
CA HIS A 4 20.88 3.68 -19.94
C HIS A 4 22.34 3.99 -19.57
N ALA A 5 22.83 5.18 -19.93
CA ALA A 5 24.14 5.66 -19.54
C ALA A 5 24.16 6.39 -18.18
N GLY A 6 23.02 6.42 -17.46
CA GLY A 6 22.90 7.13 -16.18
C GLY A 6 22.86 8.66 -16.30
N TRP A 7 22.61 9.18 -17.47
CA TRP A 7 22.54 10.60 -17.74
C TRP A 7 21.11 11.07 -17.89
N SER A 8 20.84 12.31 -17.51
CA SER A 8 19.58 12.99 -17.81
C SER A 8 19.73 13.97 -18.96
N GLY A 9 18.64 14.30 -19.62
CA GLY A 9 18.65 15.23 -20.71
C GLY A 9 17.37 16.07 -20.80
N ILE A 10 17.54 17.34 -21.13
CA ILE A 10 16.43 18.25 -21.40
C ILE A 10 16.27 18.33 -22.91
N LYS A 11 15.07 18.01 -23.41
CA LYS A 11 14.72 18.12 -24.83
C LYS A 11 13.99 19.44 -25.06
N SER A 12 14.53 20.28 -25.90
CA SER A 12 13.89 21.52 -26.33
C SER A 12 13.80 21.59 -27.85
N ARG A 13 12.70 22.14 -28.36
CA ARG A 13 12.53 22.36 -29.80
C ARG A 13 13.23 23.67 -30.19
N TYR A 14 14.07 23.59 -31.19
CA TYR A 14 14.74 24.77 -31.74
C TYR A 14 14.58 24.81 -33.26
N LYS A 15 13.76 25.75 -33.75
CA LYS A 15 13.41 25.84 -35.18
C LYS A 15 13.01 24.47 -35.76
N ASN A 16 13.79 23.93 -36.69
CA ASN A 16 13.50 22.67 -37.38
C ASN A 16 14.17 21.43 -36.78
N TYR A 17 14.86 21.54 -35.63
CA TYR A 17 15.50 20.39 -34.97
C TYR A 17 15.26 20.36 -33.48
N TRP A 18 15.55 19.21 -32.87
CA TRP A 18 15.44 19.03 -31.43
C TRP A 18 16.84 19.16 -30.80
N LYS A 19 16.97 20.09 -29.86
CA LYS A 19 18.17 20.22 -29.05
C LYS A 19 17.99 19.33 -27.79
N VAL A 20 18.97 18.46 -27.54
CA VAL A 20 19.05 17.66 -26.33
C VAL A 20 20.26 18.12 -25.52
N THR A 21 20.02 18.71 -24.37
CA THR A 21 21.08 19.09 -23.43
C THR A 21 21.32 17.96 -22.48
N ILE A 22 22.52 17.40 -22.45
CA ILE A 22 22.90 16.28 -21.59
C ILE A 22 23.40 16.82 -20.26
N ILE A 23 22.83 16.31 -19.17
CA ILE A 23 23.21 16.67 -17.81
C ILE A 23 23.94 15.47 -17.19
N LYS A 24 25.26 15.60 -17.02
CA LYS A 24 26.11 14.50 -16.52
C LYS A 24 26.22 14.42 -15.00
N HIS A 25 25.99 15.50 -14.27
CA HIS A 25 26.34 15.61 -12.87
C HIS A 25 25.17 15.95 -11.90
N LYS A 26 23.95 16.12 -12.39
CA LYS A 26 22.76 16.38 -11.54
C LYS A 26 21.58 15.57 -12.03
N ASN A 27 21.44 14.37 -11.51
CA ASN A 27 20.30 13.48 -11.82
C ASN A 27 19.16 13.58 -10.81
N SER A 28 19.20 14.55 -9.89
CA SER A 28 18.10 14.75 -8.94
C SER A 28 17.21 15.91 -9.43
N PRO A 29 16.03 15.63 -9.97
CA PRO A 29 15.03 16.65 -10.23
C PRO A 29 14.59 17.25 -8.90
N LYS A 30 14.91 18.49 -8.65
CA LYS A 30 14.39 19.24 -7.51
C LYS A 30 13.15 20.00 -7.98
N ILE A 31 12.05 19.78 -7.29
CA ILE A 31 10.89 20.66 -7.40
C ILE A 31 11.22 21.91 -6.59
N ASN A 32 11.50 23.00 -7.27
CA ASN A 32 11.73 24.28 -6.61
C ASN A 32 10.39 25.02 -6.54
N MET A 33 9.77 25.01 -5.38
CA MET A 33 8.47 25.68 -5.15
C MET A 33 8.56 27.21 -5.26
N ASN A 34 9.76 27.78 -5.19
CA ASN A 34 10.00 29.22 -5.33
C ASN A 34 10.25 29.66 -6.79
N ASP A 35 10.22 28.74 -7.73
CA ASP A 35 10.39 29.06 -9.14
C ASP A 35 9.08 29.61 -9.70
N LYS A 36 9.11 30.82 -10.25
CA LYS A 36 7.95 31.47 -10.90
C LYS A 36 7.38 30.67 -12.08
N SER A 37 8.09 29.65 -12.56
CA SER A 37 7.63 28.70 -13.59
C SER A 37 6.86 27.50 -13.00
N TYR A 38 6.73 27.42 -11.69
CA TYR A 38 5.93 26.38 -11.01
C TYR A 38 4.47 26.79 -11.04
N ASN A 39 3.70 26.12 -11.88
CA ASN A 39 2.24 26.24 -11.89
C ASN A 39 1.63 24.98 -11.34
N GLU A 40 0.99 25.07 -10.20
CA GLU A 40 0.15 24.02 -9.65
C GLU A 40 -1.26 24.16 -10.22
N ASN A 41 -1.60 23.28 -11.15
CA ASN A 41 -2.95 23.22 -11.71
C ASN A 41 -3.67 22.02 -11.09
N ILE A 42 -4.64 22.28 -10.25
CA ILE A 42 -5.55 21.26 -9.72
C ILE A 42 -6.66 21.07 -10.75
N TYR A 43 -6.77 19.87 -11.31
CA TYR A 43 -7.86 19.51 -12.22
C TYR A 43 -8.46 18.17 -11.82
N TYR A 44 -9.75 18.06 -12.04
CA TYR A 44 -10.44 16.80 -11.85
C TYR A 44 -9.96 15.81 -12.92
N TYR A 45 -9.50 14.62 -12.47
CA TYR A 45 -9.05 13.56 -13.36
C TYR A 45 -10.00 12.37 -13.25
N GLU A 46 -10.61 12.00 -14.36
CA GLU A 46 -11.43 10.80 -14.49
C GLU A 46 -10.70 9.84 -15.43
N GLY A 47 -10.22 8.73 -14.87
CA GLY A 47 -9.45 7.76 -15.63
C GLY A 47 -8.74 6.74 -14.76
N SER A 48 -8.08 5.78 -15.40
CA SER A 48 -7.31 4.75 -14.69
C SER A 48 -5.93 5.26 -14.27
N VAL A 49 -5.54 4.98 -13.05
CA VAL A 49 -4.19 5.24 -12.53
C VAL A 49 -3.42 3.92 -12.50
N TYR A 50 -2.25 3.91 -13.09
CA TYR A 50 -1.40 2.72 -13.20
C TYR A 50 -0.19 2.85 -12.28
N CYS A 51 0.14 1.76 -11.58
CA CYS A 51 1.37 1.63 -10.81
C CYS A 51 2.21 0.51 -11.39
N LEU A 52 3.46 0.82 -11.73
CA LEU A 52 4.40 -0.16 -12.26
C LEU A 52 5.08 -0.89 -11.10
N ASN A 53 5.09 -2.21 -11.16
CA ASN A 53 5.87 -3.03 -10.23
C ASN A 53 7.22 -3.37 -10.89
N VAL A 54 8.29 -2.81 -10.35
CA VAL A 54 9.66 -3.01 -10.84
C VAL A 54 10.54 -3.52 -9.70
N SER A 55 11.49 -4.39 -10.03
CA SER A 55 12.39 -5.01 -9.04
C SER A 55 13.24 -4.01 -8.26
N THR A 56 13.53 -2.86 -8.86
CA THR A 56 14.32 -1.77 -8.25
C THR A 56 13.49 -0.82 -7.40
N GLU A 57 12.15 -0.96 -7.39
CA GLU A 57 11.19 -0.06 -6.73
C GLU A 57 11.28 1.42 -7.15
N ILE A 58 12.18 1.74 -8.07
CA ILE A 58 12.39 3.08 -8.61
C ILE A 58 12.33 3.01 -10.12
N PHE A 59 11.51 3.84 -10.73
CA PHE A 59 11.39 3.95 -12.18
C PHE A 59 11.25 5.39 -12.62
N MET A 60 11.55 5.62 -13.88
CA MET A 60 11.47 6.95 -14.45
C MET A 60 10.14 7.12 -15.19
N VAL A 61 9.41 8.15 -14.84
CA VAL A 61 8.20 8.56 -15.56
C VAL A 61 8.48 9.83 -16.36
N ARG A 62 7.78 9.97 -17.47
CA ARG A 62 7.83 11.18 -18.30
C ARG A 62 6.44 11.77 -18.47
N ARG A 63 6.29 13.03 -18.13
CA ARG A 63 5.07 13.79 -18.35
C ARG A 63 5.43 15.14 -18.97
N ASN A 64 4.71 15.54 -20.02
CA ASN A 64 4.96 16.81 -20.73
C ASN A 64 6.42 17.02 -21.14
N GLY A 65 7.10 15.95 -21.58
CA GLY A 65 8.50 15.99 -21.99
C GLY A 65 9.53 16.04 -20.85
N LYS A 66 9.10 16.18 -19.60
CA LYS A 66 9.97 16.17 -18.41
C LYS A 66 10.02 14.77 -17.82
N SER A 67 11.22 14.28 -17.52
CA SER A 67 11.45 13.00 -16.86
C SER A 67 11.67 13.21 -15.38
N VAL A 68 11.01 12.40 -14.54
CA VAL A 68 11.12 12.42 -13.08
C VAL A 68 11.31 10.99 -12.59
N TRP A 69 12.24 10.80 -11.67
CA TRP A 69 12.33 9.55 -10.93
C TRP A 69 11.21 9.48 -9.91
N THR A 70 10.50 8.40 -9.90
CA THR A 70 9.48 8.11 -8.90
C THR A 70 9.74 6.74 -8.29
N GLY A 71 9.44 6.61 -7.02
CA GLY A 71 9.51 5.33 -6.33
C GLY A 71 8.15 4.66 -6.29
N ASN A 72 8.17 3.35 -6.31
CA ASN A 72 7.00 2.56 -5.99
C ASN A 72 6.95 2.35 -4.47
N SER A 73 5.75 2.28 -3.90
CA SER A 73 5.61 1.77 -2.55
C SER A 73 5.87 0.27 -2.58
N ARG A 74 6.59 -0.24 -1.57
CA ARG A 74 6.88 -1.67 -1.43
C ARG A 74 5.63 -2.55 -1.65
N GLY A 75 4.43 -2.06 -1.31
CA GLY A 75 3.22 -2.85 -1.31
C GLY A 75 3.31 -4.03 -0.35
N SER A 76 2.75 -5.18 -0.76
CA SER A 76 2.80 -6.45 -0.01
C SER A 76 4.08 -7.26 -0.25
N ASN A 77 4.99 -6.81 -1.14
CA ASN A 77 6.13 -7.60 -1.65
C ASN A 77 7.37 -7.31 -0.86
N GLY A 78 7.65 -7.48 0.27
CA GLY A 78 8.90 -7.25 0.97
C GLY A 78 8.91 -7.91 2.35
N PRO A 79 9.93 -7.68 3.17
CA PRO A 79 10.01 -8.26 4.49
C PRO A 79 8.87 -7.77 5.38
N ILE A 80 8.34 -8.66 6.19
CA ILE A 80 7.27 -8.39 7.15
C ILE A 80 7.75 -8.63 8.57
N VAL A 81 7.19 -7.90 9.51
CA VAL A 81 7.40 -8.15 10.95
C VAL A 81 6.68 -9.45 11.33
N MET A 82 7.37 -10.35 12.03
CA MET A 82 6.82 -11.68 12.34
C MET A 82 5.57 -11.60 13.24
N LEU A 83 5.56 -10.72 14.21
CA LEU A 83 4.47 -10.62 15.18
C LEU A 83 3.19 -10.03 14.59
N THR A 84 3.30 -8.87 13.95
CA THR A 84 2.14 -8.12 13.42
C THR A 84 1.85 -8.42 11.96
N ARG A 85 2.78 -9.07 11.26
CA ARG A 85 2.75 -9.30 9.80
C ARG A 85 2.60 -8.04 8.96
N GLN A 86 2.89 -6.91 9.57
CA GLN A 86 2.96 -5.63 8.87
C GLN A 86 4.30 -5.49 8.13
N PRO A 87 4.38 -4.63 7.09
CA PRO A 87 5.63 -4.30 6.44
C PRO A 87 6.69 -3.83 7.45
N SER A 88 7.93 -4.28 7.27
CA SER A 88 9.06 -3.79 8.08
C SER A 88 9.20 -2.29 7.93
N GLU A 89 9.63 -1.61 8.97
CA GLU A 89 9.86 -0.17 8.97
C GLU A 89 11.23 0.17 8.38
N GLY A 90 11.26 1.21 7.56
CA GLY A 90 12.47 1.85 7.09
C GLY A 90 13.01 1.35 5.76
N ARG A 91 13.54 2.31 5.00
CA ARG A 91 14.13 2.07 3.66
C ARG A 91 15.34 1.13 3.71
N ALA A 92 16.16 1.23 4.76
CA ALA A 92 17.35 0.39 4.91
C ALA A 92 17.02 -1.11 5.03
N ARG A 93 15.81 -1.44 5.46
CA ARG A 93 15.32 -2.82 5.60
C ARG A 93 14.43 -3.24 4.44
N SER A 94 14.44 -2.52 3.33
CA SER A 94 13.51 -2.73 2.22
C SER A 94 12.04 -2.74 2.69
N GLY A 95 11.75 -1.95 3.70
CA GLY A 95 10.45 -1.87 4.32
C GLY A 95 9.53 -0.80 3.71
N GLY A 96 8.38 -0.60 4.33
CA GLY A 96 7.41 0.40 3.94
C GLY A 96 7.62 1.75 4.64
N LEU A 97 6.90 2.74 4.17
CA LEU A 97 6.76 4.01 4.86
C LEU A 97 5.66 3.90 5.93
N ARG A 98 5.85 4.63 7.02
CA ARG A 98 4.83 4.70 8.07
C ARG A 98 3.67 5.60 7.62
N LEU A 99 2.46 5.04 7.65
CA LEU A 99 1.23 5.80 7.61
C LEU A 99 0.80 6.04 9.07
N GLY A 100 1.10 7.21 9.60
CA GLY A 100 0.78 7.56 10.97
C GLY A 100 -0.69 7.94 11.16
N GLU A 101 -1.03 8.27 12.40
CA GLU A 101 -2.37 8.67 12.79
C GLU A 101 -2.82 9.99 12.11
N MET A 102 -1.89 10.94 11.97
CA MET A 102 -2.16 12.22 11.34
C MET A 102 -2.44 12.07 9.84
N GLU A 103 -1.70 11.19 9.15
CA GLU A 103 -1.94 10.87 7.75
C GLU A 103 -3.30 10.19 7.56
N ARG A 104 -3.67 9.27 8.47
CA ARG A 104 -5.02 8.67 8.49
C ARG A 104 -6.10 9.73 8.60
N ASP A 105 -5.95 10.69 9.51
CA ASP A 105 -6.91 11.75 9.72
C ASP A 105 -7.08 12.63 8.47
N CYS A 106 -5.99 12.89 7.76
CA CYS A 106 -6.02 13.58 6.49
C CYS A 106 -6.87 12.83 5.45
N PHE A 107 -6.69 11.51 5.31
CA PHE A 107 -7.49 10.71 4.37
C PHE A 107 -8.96 10.65 4.75
N ILE A 108 -9.27 10.61 6.04
CA ILE A 108 -10.65 10.67 6.54
C ILE A 108 -11.28 12.02 6.20
N ALA A 109 -10.56 13.11 6.44
CA ALA A 109 -11.03 14.46 6.13
C ALA A 109 -11.34 14.66 4.63
N HIS A 110 -10.55 14.04 3.76
CA HIS A 110 -10.77 14.04 2.31
C HIS A 110 -11.85 13.04 1.83
N GLY A 111 -12.39 12.20 2.70
CA GLY A 111 -13.41 11.22 2.35
C GLY A 111 -12.92 10.07 1.47
N THR A 112 -11.63 9.78 1.42
CA THR A 112 -11.01 8.77 0.56
C THR A 112 -11.00 7.40 1.21
N SER A 113 -12.17 6.84 1.53
CA SER A 113 -12.31 5.58 2.27
C SER A 113 -11.68 4.37 1.56
N ASN A 114 -11.84 4.27 0.25
CA ASN A 114 -11.26 3.17 -0.52
C ASN A 114 -9.73 3.21 -0.53
N PHE A 115 -9.14 4.38 -0.63
CA PHE A 115 -7.70 4.55 -0.55
C PHE A 115 -7.17 4.21 0.85
N LEU A 116 -7.89 4.62 1.89
CA LEU A 116 -7.56 4.28 3.26
C LEU A 116 -7.61 2.76 3.48
N ALA A 117 -8.65 2.09 3.00
CA ALA A 117 -8.78 0.63 3.08
C ALA A 117 -7.65 -0.09 2.31
N GLU A 118 -7.28 0.41 1.14
CA GLU A 118 -6.14 -0.12 0.39
C GLU A 118 -4.86 -0.02 1.20
N ARG A 119 -4.54 1.16 1.74
CA ARG A 119 -3.27 1.41 2.45
C ARG A 119 -3.18 0.69 3.79
N MET A 120 -4.25 0.64 4.55
CA MET A 120 -4.25 0.07 5.90
C MET A 120 -4.57 -1.43 5.94
N LEU A 121 -5.17 -1.98 4.89
CA LEU A 121 -5.53 -3.39 4.84
C LEU A 121 -4.84 -4.12 3.68
N HIS A 122 -5.16 -3.76 2.43
CA HIS A 122 -4.79 -4.60 1.27
C HIS A 122 -3.29 -4.69 1.02
N VAL A 123 -2.56 -3.59 1.17
CA VAL A 123 -1.10 -3.54 0.97
C VAL A 123 -0.30 -3.59 2.28
N SER A 124 -0.96 -3.75 3.41
CA SER A 124 -0.33 -3.87 4.74
C SER A 124 -0.33 -5.32 5.22
N ASP A 125 -1.30 -5.70 6.01
CA ASP A 125 -1.36 -6.98 6.71
C ASP A 125 -2.71 -7.71 6.50
N ASN A 126 -3.20 -7.71 5.27
CA ASN A 126 -4.45 -8.38 4.92
C ASN A 126 -4.40 -9.88 5.28
N TYR A 127 -5.34 -10.30 6.08
CA TYR A 127 -5.45 -11.68 6.55
C TYR A 127 -6.89 -12.17 6.47
N ARG A 128 -7.06 -13.48 6.30
CA ARG A 128 -8.36 -14.15 6.28
C ARG A 128 -8.54 -14.96 7.57
N ILE A 129 -9.64 -14.73 8.25
CA ILE A 129 -10.07 -15.54 9.38
C ILE A 129 -11.42 -16.16 9.09
N PHE A 130 -11.74 -17.19 9.84
CA PHE A 130 -13.03 -17.85 9.81
C PHE A 130 -13.73 -17.64 11.14
N VAL A 131 -14.98 -17.24 11.08
CA VAL A 131 -15.81 -16.87 12.24
C VAL A 131 -17.08 -17.68 12.22
N CYS A 132 -17.44 -18.24 13.36
CA CYS A 132 -18.72 -18.92 13.53
C CYS A 132 -19.85 -17.89 13.62
N LYS A 133 -20.83 -17.96 12.74
CA LYS A 133 -21.98 -17.04 12.74
C LYS A 133 -22.86 -17.16 13.99
N LYS A 134 -22.90 -18.33 14.65
CA LYS A 134 -23.71 -18.56 15.86
C LYS A 134 -23.11 -17.87 17.08
N CYS A 135 -21.83 -18.05 17.35
CA CYS A 135 -21.23 -17.54 18.58
C CYS A 135 -20.32 -16.31 18.35
N GLY A 136 -20.01 -15.96 17.12
CA GLY A 136 -19.12 -14.83 16.79
C GLY A 136 -17.65 -15.06 17.12
N MET A 137 -17.25 -16.29 17.43
CA MET A 137 -15.87 -16.63 17.79
C MET A 137 -15.09 -17.15 16.60
N HIS A 138 -13.76 -17.15 16.71
CA HIS A 138 -12.91 -17.75 15.70
C HIS A 138 -13.18 -19.23 15.55
N ALA A 139 -13.41 -19.68 14.33
CA ALA A 139 -13.58 -21.09 13.99
C ALA A 139 -12.25 -21.72 13.56
N ASN A 140 -12.10 -23.00 13.84
CA ASN A 140 -10.96 -23.77 13.34
C ASN A 140 -11.28 -24.27 11.94
N VAL A 141 -10.43 -23.90 10.99
CA VAL A 141 -10.61 -24.27 9.59
C VAL A 141 -9.32 -24.83 9.02
N ASN A 142 -9.42 -25.96 8.36
CA ASN A 142 -8.41 -26.52 7.51
C ASN A 142 -8.95 -26.58 6.08
N THR A 143 -8.49 -25.66 5.25
CA THR A 143 -8.96 -25.52 3.85
C THR A 143 -8.56 -26.71 2.99
N ASP A 144 -7.41 -27.33 3.24
CA ASP A 144 -6.90 -28.44 2.44
C ASP A 144 -7.72 -29.74 2.66
N LYS A 145 -8.26 -29.89 3.89
CA LYS A 145 -9.09 -31.03 4.26
C LYS A 145 -10.59 -30.71 4.26
N ASN A 146 -10.98 -29.49 3.88
CA ASN A 146 -12.36 -29.00 3.95
C ASN A 146 -13.02 -29.20 5.33
N ILE A 147 -12.25 -29.07 6.39
CA ILE A 147 -12.74 -29.20 7.75
C ILE A 147 -13.03 -27.81 8.30
N TYR A 148 -14.29 -27.59 8.65
CA TYR A 148 -14.76 -26.34 9.27
C TYR A 148 -15.40 -26.72 10.59
N SER A 149 -14.93 -26.17 11.71
CA SER A 149 -15.51 -26.50 13.02
C SER A 149 -15.39 -25.35 14.01
N CYS A 150 -16.46 -25.13 14.75
CA CYS A 150 -16.45 -24.26 15.91
C CYS A 150 -16.50 -25.11 17.18
N LYS A 151 -15.44 -25.09 17.98
CA LYS A 151 -15.36 -25.87 19.21
C LYS A 151 -16.31 -25.38 20.31
N TYR A 152 -16.74 -24.12 20.28
CA TYR A 152 -17.58 -23.52 21.31
C TYR A 152 -19.04 -23.93 21.18
N CYS A 153 -19.56 -24.02 19.98
CA CYS A 153 -20.95 -24.35 19.73
C CYS A 153 -21.15 -25.61 18.88
N ASN A 154 -20.10 -26.39 18.66
CA ASN A 154 -20.08 -27.60 17.83
C ASN A 154 -20.74 -27.42 16.46
N ASN A 155 -20.57 -26.23 15.87
CA ASN A 155 -21.14 -25.88 14.58
C ASN A 155 -20.11 -26.09 13.47
N ASN A 156 -20.51 -26.81 12.41
CA ASN A 156 -19.65 -27.12 11.27
C ASN A 156 -20.12 -26.49 9.96
N THR A 157 -21.28 -25.85 9.95
CA THR A 157 -21.94 -25.35 8.73
C THR A 157 -21.92 -23.83 8.61
N ASP A 158 -22.25 -23.11 9.68
CA ASP A 158 -22.46 -21.69 9.67
C ASP A 158 -21.14 -20.93 10.00
N ILE A 159 -20.20 -21.01 9.10
CA ILE A 159 -18.88 -20.37 9.25
C ILE A 159 -18.69 -19.38 8.13
N ALA A 160 -18.43 -18.11 8.49
CA ALA A 160 -18.15 -17.03 7.57
C ALA A 160 -16.64 -16.81 7.43
N GLN A 161 -16.19 -16.48 6.23
CA GLN A 161 -14.83 -16.01 5.98
C GLN A 161 -14.81 -14.50 6.04
N VAL A 162 -13.96 -13.92 6.88
CA VAL A 162 -13.81 -12.48 7.06
C VAL A 162 -12.37 -12.06 6.73
N ARG A 163 -12.20 -10.95 6.03
CA ARG A 163 -10.90 -10.32 5.79
C ARG A 163 -10.71 -9.19 6.79
N MET A 164 -9.55 -9.16 7.43
CA MET A 164 -9.19 -8.13 8.40
C MET A 164 -7.67 -7.94 8.47
N PRO A 165 -7.19 -6.83 9.06
CA PRO A 165 -5.79 -6.68 9.39
C PRO A 165 -5.31 -7.77 10.36
N TYR A 166 -4.12 -8.34 10.12
CA TYR A 166 -3.57 -9.36 11.03
C TYR A 166 -3.30 -8.79 12.43
N ALA A 167 -2.89 -7.54 12.53
CA ALA A 167 -2.71 -6.86 13.80
C ALA A 167 -4.01 -6.82 14.63
N PHE A 168 -5.16 -6.64 13.99
CA PHE A 168 -6.46 -6.70 14.67
C PHE A 168 -6.81 -8.11 15.15
N LYS A 169 -6.48 -9.13 14.35
CA LYS A 169 -6.63 -10.54 14.79
C LYS A 169 -5.73 -10.83 16.00
N LEU A 170 -4.51 -10.32 16.01
CA LEU A 170 -3.59 -10.45 17.13
C LEU A 170 -4.15 -9.78 18.39
N LEU A 171 -4.59 -8.53 18.29
CA LEU A 171 -5.22 -7.79 19.38
C LEU A 171 -6.41 -8.59 19.97
N ASN A 172 -7.24 -9.17 19.12
CA ASN A 172 -8.37 -9.97 19.57
C ASN A 172 -7.92 -11.20 20.38
N GLN A 173 -6.85 -11.87 19.95
CA GLN A 173 -6.28 -13.00 20.70
C GLN A 173 -5.67 -12.56 22.05
N GLU A 174 -5.03 -11.39 22.09
CA GLU A 174 -4.51 -10.81 23.34
C GLU A 174 -5.65 -10.49 24.31
N LEU A 175 -6.74 -9.89 23.82
CA LEU A 175 -7.93 -9.62 24.64
C LEU A 175 -8.56 -10.91 25.18
N TYR A 176 -8.57 -11.98 24.41
CA TYR A 176 -9.04 -13.29 24.92
C TYR A 176 -8.19 -13.79 26.09
N THR A 177 -6.88 -13.57 26.09
CA THR A 177 -6.03 -13.94 27.23
C THR A 177 -6.32 -13.12 28.49
N MET A 178 -6.87 -11.91 28.31
CA MET A 178 -7.32 -11.03 29.40
C MET A 178 -8.77 -11.31 29.85
N ASN A 179 -9.37 -12.39 29.38
CA ASN A 179 -10.78 -12.74 29.59
C ASN A 179 -11.79 -11.74 28.99
N ILE A 180 -11.36 -10.93 28.03
CA ILE A 180 -12.25 -10.04 27.26
C ILE A 180 -12.63 -10.73 25.96
N MET A 181 -13.88 -11.09 25.81
CA MET A 181 -14.37 -11.84 24.65
C MET A 181 -14.98 -10.90 23.63
N MET A 182 -14.29 -10.69 22.51
CA MET A 182 -14.84 -9.99 21.34
C MET A 182 -15.60 -10.98 20.46
N ARG A 183 -16.80 -10.60 20.03
CA ARG A 183 -17.64 -11.42 19.14
C ARG A 183 -17.89 -10.68 17.84
N TYR A 184 -17.69 -11.38 16.72
CA TYR A 184 -17.96 -10.86 15.39
C TYR A 184 -19.41 -11.14 15.01
N ILE A 185 -20.10 -10.13 14.54
CA ILE A 185 -21.46 -10.26 13.99
C ILE A 185 -21.33 -10.28 12.47
N CYS A 186 -21.64 -11.40 11.86
CA CYS A 186 -21.61 -11.61 10.42
C CYS A 186 -23.03 -11.86 9.91
N ASN A 187 -23.49 -10.99 9.04
CA ASN A 187 -24.78 -11.11 8.36
C ASN A 187 -24.68 -12.00 7.12
#